data_207826012e642bd9cd29d6d747609b15
#
_entry.id   207826012e642bd9cd29d6d747609b15
#
_cell.length_a   1.000
_cell.length_b   1.000
_cell.length_c   1.000
_cell.angle_alpha   90.00
_cell.angle_beta   90.00
_cell.angle_gamma   90.00
#
_symmetry.space_group_name_H-M   'P 1'
#
loop_
_entity.id
_entity.type
_entity.pdbx_description
1 polymer ?
#
loop_
_entity_poly.entity_id
_entity_poly.type
_entity_poly.pdbx_seq_one_letter_code
_entity_poly.pdbx_strand_id
1 'polypeptide(L)' 'MDAQAAEQALASLTSENRQLVVMRIWGELTFAEIASVMSLGESTVHGRYKKALGELRSVLEKSCPNKTN' A
#
# COMPACT_ATOMS: atom_id res chain seq x y z
N MET A 1 -14.99 4.13 2.06
CA MET A 1 -13.80 4.95 1.75
C MET A 1 -13.96 5.52 0.36
N ASP A 2 -13.79 6.80 0.19
CA ASP A 2 -13.99 7.35 -1.12
C ASP A 2 -12.68 7.34 -1.92
N ALA A 3 -12.82 7.52 -3.23
CA ALA A 3 -11.69 7.40 -4.13
C ALA A 3 -10.64 8.47 -3.88
N GLN A 4 -11.08 9.65 -3.47
CA GLN A 4 -10.16 10.74 -3.24
C GLN A 4 -9.27 10.46 -2.04
N ALA A 5 -9.83 9.92 -0.98
CA ALA A 5 -9.03 9.57 0.20
C ALA A 5 -8.03 8.48 -0.15
N ALA A 6 -8.43 7.51 -0.96
CA ALA A 6 -7.52 6.45 -1.37
C ALA A 6 -6.38 7.01 -2.21
N GLU A 7 -6.69 7.93 -3.12
CA GLU A 7 -5.66 8.54 -3.95
C GLU A 7 -4.67 9.33 -3.11
N GLN A 8 -5.18 10.09 -2.14
CA GLN A 8 -4.30 10.87 -1.28
C GLN A 8 -3.42 9.97 -0.42
N ALA A 9 -3.98 8.89 0.07
CA ALA A 9 -3.21 7.95 0.88
C ALA A 9 -2.11 7.32 0.04
N LEU A 10 -2.41 6.90 -1.17
CA LEU A 10 -1.41 6.32 -2.04
C LEU A 10 -0.33 7.33 -2.39
N ALA A 11 -0.70 8.58 -2.59
CA ALA A 11 0.25 9.62 -2.93
C ALA A 11 1.23 9.90 -1.80
N SER A 12 0.85 9.60 -0.56
CA SER A 12 1.72 9.82 0.59
C SER A 12 2.80 8.75 0.73
N LEU A 13 2.66 7.65 0.00
CA LEU A 13 3.67 6.58 0.04
C LEU A 13 4.84 6.92 -0.86
N THR A 14 5.97 6.29 -0.59
CA THR A 14 7.07 6.39 -1.53
C THR A 14 6.66 5.75 -2.84
N SER A 15 7.39 6.11 -3.89
CA SER A 15 7.11 5.58 -5.22
C SER A 15 7.13 4.05 -5.22
N GLU A 16 8.10 3.46 -4.55
CA GLU A 16 8.22 2.01 -4.50
C GLU A 16 7.08 1.36 -3.72
N ASN A 17 6.75 1.92 -2.57
CA ASN A 17 5.68 1.35 -1.76
C ASN A 17 4.34 1.48 -2.46
N ARG A 18 4.12 2.59 -3.14
CA ARG A 18 2.88 2.78 -3.88
C ARG A 18 2.76 1.76 -5.01
N GLN A 19 3.84 1.53 -5.74
CA GLN A 19 3.85 0.56 -6.81
C GLN A 19 3.54 -0.84 -6.27
N LEU A 20 4.11 -1.17 -5.15
CA LEU A 20 3.92 -2.47 -4.53
C LEU A 20 2.45 -2.69 -4.15
N VAL A 21 1.85 -1.70 -3.51
CA VAL A 21 0.46 -1.78 -3.11
C VAL A 21 -0.46 -1.87 -4.32
N VAL A 22 -0.18 -1.07 -5.34
CA VAL A 22 -1.00 -1.10 -6.55
C VAL A 22 -0.93 -2.46 -7.22
N MET A 23 0.26 -3.02 -7.33
CA MET A 23 0.41 -4.34 -7.94
C MET A 23 -0.33 -5.41 -7.17
N ARG A 24 -0.30 -5.34 -5.85
CA ARG A 24 -0.94 -6.38 -5.03
C ARG A 24 -2.46 -6.25 -5.03
N ILE A 25 -2.96 -5.05 -4.87
CA ILE A 25 -4.39 -4.84 -4.69
C ILE A 25 -5.12 -4.72 -6.03
N TRP A 26 -4.62 -3.87 -6.91
CA TRP A 26 -5.29 -3.66 -8.19
C TRP A 26 -4.81 -4.62 -9.26
N GLY A 27 -3.54 -5.00 -9.24
CA GLY A 27 -2.99 -5.96 -10.19
C GLY A 27 -3.21 -7.40 -9.80
N GLU A 28 -3.57 -7.65 -8.54
CA GLU A 28 -3.83 -8.99 -8.03
C GLU A 28 -2.64 -9.92 -8.21
N LEU A 29 -1.44 -9.36 -8.16
CA LEU A 29 -0.24 -10.16 -8.27
C LEU A 29 0.10 -10.81 -6.94
N THR A 30 0.70 -11.99 -7.00
CA THR A 30 1.19 -12.63 -5.79
C THR A 30 2.48 -11.94 -5.35
N PHE A 31 2.87 -12.17 -4.11
CA PHE A 31 4.13 -11.60 -3.62
C PHE A 31 5.32 -12.12 -4.42
N ALA A 32 5.26 -13.38 -4.86
CA ALA A 32 6.34 -13.92 -5.67
C ALA A 32 6.43 -13.19 -7.01
N GLU A 33 5.28 -12.89 -7.60
CA GLU A 33 5.27 -12.17 -8.87
C GLU A 33 5.79 -10.75 -8.70
N ILE A 34 5.37 -10.09 -7.63
CA ILE A 34 5.84 -8.74 -7.35
C ILE A 34 7.34 -8.74 -7.11
N ALA A 35 7.84 -9.72 -6.37
CA ALA A 35 9.26 -9.83 -6.09
C ALA A 35 10.05 -9.95 -7.39
N SER A 36 9.53 -10.72 -8.33
CA SER A 36 10.17 -10.88 -9.62
C SER A 36 10.20 -9.55 -10.38
N VAL A 37 9.08 -8.85 -10.39
CA VAL A 37 8.99 -7.57 -11.10
C VAL A 37 9.94 -6.54 -10.50
N MET A 38 10.03 -6.50 -9.19
CA MET A 38 10.84 -5.49 -8.50
C MET A 38 12.26 -5.94 -8.23
N SER A 39 12.60 -7.16 -8.62
CA SER A 39 13.94 -7.71 -8.40
C SER A 39 14.30 -7.75 -6.92
N LEU A 40 13.36 -8.14 -6.09
CA LEU A 40 13.54 -8.24 -4.66
C LEU A 40 13.25 -9.66 -4.20
N GLY A 41 13.66 -9.98 -2.98
CA GLY A 41 13.27 -11.23 -2.37
C GLY A 41 11.81 -11.19 -1.94
N GLU A 42 11.17 -12.34 -1.91
CA GLU A 42 9.76 -12.40 -1.57
C GLU A 42 9.49 -11.93 -0.15
N SER A 43 10.35 -12.32 0.79
CA SER A 43 10.18 -11.88 2.17
C SER A 43 10.36 -10.37 2.31
N THR A 44 11.24 -9.78 1.52
CA THR A 44 11.43 -8.35 1.51
C THR A 44 10.16 -7.65 1.02
N VAL A 45 9.57 -8.17 -0.05
CA VAL A 45 8.33 -7.62 -0.58
C VAL A 45 7.22 -7.70 0.46
N HIS A 46 7.11 -8.83 1.12
CA HIS A 46 6.09 -9.03 2.14
C HIS A 46 6.24 -8.02 3.28
N GLY A 47 7.46 -7.82 3.73
CA GLY A 47 7.72 -6.85 4.80
C GLY A 47 7.41 -5.43 4.38
N ARG A 48 7.79 -5.05 3.16
CA ARG A 48 7.49 -3.72 2.65
C ARG A 48 6.00 -3.51 2.46
N TYR A 49 5.30 -4.54 2.03
CA TYR A 49 3.85 -4.45 1.85
C TYR A 49 3.16 -4.20 3.19
N LYS A 50 3.55 -4.95 4.22
CA LYS A 50 2.95 -4.75 5.54
C LYS A 50 3.20 -3.34 6.05
N LYS A 51 4.40 -2.83 5.84
CA LYS A 51 4.74 -1.48 6.27
C LYS A 51 3.94 -0.44 5.49
N ALA A 52 3.80 -0.65 4.17
CA ALA A 52 3.04 0.27 3.34
C ALA A 52 1.58 0.30 3.75
N LEU A 53 1.01 -0.87 4.05
CA LEU A 53 -0.37 -0.91 4.52
C LEU A 53 -0.54 -0.18 5.84
N GLY A 54 0.44 -0.28 6.72
CA GLY A 54 0.40 0.45 7.97
C GLY A 54 0.39 1.95 7.75
N GLU A 55 1.20 2.42 6.80
CA GLU A 55 1.24 3.83 6.47
C GLU A 55 -0.09 4.29 5.84
N LEU A 56 -0.63 3.48 4.94
CA LEU A 56 -1.92 3.79 4.34
C LEU A 56 -3.01 3.88 5.39
N ARG A 57 -3.04 2.92 6.29
CA ARG A 57 -4.03 2.90 7.34
C ARG A 57 -3.93 4.15 8.20
N SER A 58 -2.71 4.55 8.54
CA SER A 58 -2.50 5.74 9.35
C SER A 58 -3.04 6.98 8.66
N VAL A 59 -2.76 7.12 7.37
CA VAL A 59 -3.24 8.27 6.61
C VAL A 59 -4.76 8.27 6.52
N LEU A 60 -5.34 7.11 6.23
CA LEU A 60 -6.79 7.01 6.12
C LEU A 60 -7.50 7.29 7.43
N GLU A 61 -6.90 6.85 8.54
CA GLU A 61 -7.49 7.13 9.84
C GLU A 61 -7.50 8.62 10.13
N LYS A 62 -6.45 9.31 9.73
CA LYS A 62 -6.41 10.75 9.89
C LYS A 62 -7.40 11.47 9.00
N SER A 63 -7.73 10.85 7.86
CA SER A 63 -8.67 11.45 6.93
C SER A 63 -10.12 11.20 7.31
N CYS A 64 -10.36 10.36 8.29
CA CYS A 64 -11.72 10.02 8.71
C CYS A 64 -11.94 10.52 10.12
N PRO A 65 -12.16 11.78 10.29
CA PRO A 65 -12.27 12.34 11.63
C PRO A 65 -13.46 11.84 12.44
N ASN A 66 -14.44 11.37 11.77
CA ASN A 66 -15.59 10.95 12.52
C ASN A 66 -15.52 9.53 13.00
N LYS A 67 -14.44 8.97 12.99
CA LYS A 67 -14.26 7.75 13.46
C LYS A 67 -14.52 7.70 14.84
N THR A 68 -15.31 7.53 15.32
CA THR A 68 -15.54 7.66 16.63
C THR A 68 -15.22 6.70 17.30
N ASN A 69 -15.07 6.51 17.63
CA ASN A 69 -14.97 5.95 18.44
C ASN A 69 -14.74 5.65 18.93
#